data_945ebcd7505ea254de2735415981a3ab
#
_entry.id   945ebcd7505ea254de2735415981a3ab
#
_cell.length_a   1.000
_cell.length_b   1.000
_cell.length_c   1.000
_cell.angle_alpha   90.00
_cell.angle_beta   90.00
_cell.angle_gamma   90.00
#
_symmetry.space_group_name_H-M   'P 1'
#
loop_
_entity.id
_entity.type
_entity.pdbx_description
1 polymer ?
#
loop_
_entity_poly.entity_id
_entity_poly.type
_entity_poly.pdbx_seq_one_letter_code
_entity_poly.pdbx_strand_id
1 'polypeptide(L)'
;MKRSVFLDRVREVIRASQFSYSTEKSYIGWIYRYIVFHGKRHPLEMGNNEVEAFLTHLAVERKVSASTQNQALNALVFLYKKVLKTPLGDMAFKNSRAGKRIPVVFSRREVNQVLSNLHGEYHLMASLLYGAGIRLSECLNFRIK
;
A
#
# COMPACT_ATOMS: atom_id res chain seq x y z
N MET A 1 -0.47 3.23 21.09
CA MET A 1 0.41 2.08 20.74
C MET A 1 1.70 2.23 21.53
N LYS A 2 2.06 1.27 22.40
CA LYS A 2 3.35 1.33 23.11
C LYS A 2 4.47 1.38 22.05
N ARG A 3 5.41 2.30 22.24
CA ARG A 3 6.57 2.46 21.37
C ARG A 3 7.37 1.15 21.37
N SER A 4 7.66 0.58 20.20
CA SER A 4 8.42 -0.65 20.06
C SER A 4 9.76 -0.30 19.43
N VAL A 5 10.84 -0.53 20.16
CA VAL A 5 12.22 -0.28 19.71
C VAL A 5 12.49 -0.95 18.33
N PHE A 6 11.97 -2.16 18.14
CA PHE A 6 12.10 -2.86 16.87
C PHE A 6 11.41 -2.11 15.71
N LEU A 7 10.16 -1.67 15.91
CA LEU A 7 9.44 -0.92 14.85
C LEU A 7 10.05 0.46 14.60
N ASP A 8 10.67 1.07 15.60
CA ASP A 8 11.38 2.33 15.42
C ASP A 8 12.63 2.13 14.53
N ARG A 9 13.39 1.04 14.73
CA ARG A 9 14.48 0.66 13.83
C ARG A 9 13.99 0.39 12.39
N VAL A 10 12.85 -0.28 12.23
CA VAL A 10 12.26 -0.49 10.90
C VAL A 10 11.96 0.86 10.22
N ARG A 11 11.40 1.84 10.95
CA ARG A 11 11.16 3.20 10.42
C ARG A 11 12.44 3.88 9.96
N GLU A 12 13.50 3.80 10.76
CA GLU A 12 14.80 4.36 10.39
C GLU A 12 15.31 3.80 9.06
N VAL A 13 15.25 2.47 8.87
CA VAL A 13 15.68 1.83 7.62
C VAL A 13 14.80 2.22 6.44
N ILE A 14 13.47 2.34 6.65
CA ILE A 14 12.53 2.81 5.60
C ILE A 14 12.89 4.23 5.17
N ARG A 15 13.13 5.14 6.12
CA ARG A 15 13.53 6.54 5.86
C ARG A 15 14.88 6.63 5.19
N ALA A 16 15.87 5.86 5.64
CA ALA A 16 17.18 5.77 5.00
C ALA A 16 17.09 5.25 3.55
N SER A 17 16.07 4.45 3.24
CA SER A 17 15.76 3.98 1.88
C SER A 17 14.95 5.00 1.05
N GLN A 18 14.72 6.22 1.55
CA GLN A 18 14.00 7.32 0.90
C GLN A 18 12.56 6.99 0.48
N PHE A 19 11.88 6.10 1.19
CA PHE A 19 10.48 5.82 0.93
C PHE A 19 9.57 6.95 1.44
N SER A 20 8.44 7.13 0.76
CA SER A 20 7.43 8.11 1.17
C SER A 20 6.85 7.78 2.55
N TYR A 21 6.36 8.80 3.26
CA TYR A 21 5.65 8.63 4.54
C TYR A 21 4.45 7.68 4.44
N SER A 22 3.74 7.69 3.32
CA SER A 22 2.63 6.76 3.05
C SER A 22 3.12 5.31 3.01
N THR A 23 4.27 5.06 2.36
CA THR A 23 4.90 3.73 2.32
C THR A 23 5.36 3.31 3.71
N GLU A 24 5.99 4.22 4.49
CA GLU A 24 6.39 3.95 5.87
C GLU A 24 5.20 3.50 6.71
N LYS A 25 4.11 4.26 6.68
CA LYS A 25 2.88 3.95 7.43
C LYS A 25 2.30 2.58 7.04
N SER A 26 2.27 2.30 5.74
CA SER A 26 1.77 1.03 5.21
C SER A 26 2.64 -0.15 5.63
N TYR A 27 3.96 -0.06 5.45
CA TYR A 27 4.89 -1.13 5.77
C TYR A 27 4.92 -1.43 7.28
N ILE A 28 5.00 -0.40 8.11
CA ILE A 28 4.92 -0.57 9.57
C ILE A 28 3.59 -1.24 9.97
N GLY A 29 2.48 -0.85 9.34
CA GLY A 29 1.17 -1.46 9.60
C GLY A 29 1.14 -2.95 9.26
N TRP A 30 1.73 -3.38 8.14
CA TRP A 30 1.79 -4.79 7.76
C TRP A 30 2.73 -5.59 8.64
N ILE A 31 3.92 -5.08 8.94
CA ILE A 31 4.89 -5.73 9.82
C ILE A 31 4.31 -5.90 11.23
N TYR A 32 3.61 -4.90 11.76
CA TYR A 32 2.93 -5.00 13.04
C TYR A 32 1.86 -6.09 13.05
N ARG A 33 1.00 -6.15 12.02
CA ARG A 33 -0.05 -7.19 11.89
C ARG A 33 0.57 -8.59 11.80
N TYR A 34 1.65 -8.74 11.06
CA TYR A 34 2.40 -10.00 10.96
C TYR A 34 2.93 -10.46 12.32
N ILE A 35 3.58 -9.56 13.07
CA ILE A 35 4.09 -9.86 14.42
C ILE A 35 2.96 -10.24 15.38
N VAL A 36 1.84 -9.53 15.33
CA VAL A 36 0.67 -9.81 16.18
C VAL A 36 0.03 -11.15 15.81
N PHE A 37 -0.09 -11.46 14.52
CA PHE A 37 -0.63 -12.73 14.03
C PHE A 37 0.15 -13.93 14.58
N HIS A 38 1.46 -13.82 14.70
CA HIS A 38 2.33 -14.86 15.26
C HIS A 38 2.56 -14.70 16.77
N GLY A 39 1.61 -14.16 17.53
CA GLY A 39 1.66 -14.09 18.98
C GLY A 39 2.78 -13.17 19.52
N LYS A 40 3.17 -12.15 18.76
CA LYS A 40 4.25 -11.19 19.08
C LYS A 40 5.65 -11.83 19.14
N ARG A 41 5.87 -12.94 18.43
CA ARG A 41 7.21 -13.51 18.24
C ARG A 41 8.10 -12.53 17.50
N HIS A 42 9.40 -12.56 17.79
CA HIS A 42 10.35 -11.70 17.09
C HIS A 42 10.57 -12.19 15.65
N PRO A 43 10.57 -11.31 14.62
CA PRO A 43 10.72 -11.73 13.23
C PRO A 43 12.01 -12.50 12.90
N LEU A 44 13.08 -12.36 13.68
CA LEU A 44 14.30 -13.19 13.53
C LEU A 44 14.06 -14.68 13.83
N GLU A 45 13.02 -15.01 14.60
CA GLU A 45 12.64 -16.39 14.95
C GLU A 45 11.61 -16.98 13.96
N MET A 46 11.29 -16.23 12.91
CA MET A 46 10.30 -16.58 11.91
C MET A 46 10.95 -16.56 10.52
N GLY A 47 10.34 -17.27 9.57
CA GLY A 47 10.89 -17.40 8.21
C GLY A 47 9.80 -17.52 7.15
N ASN A 48 10.12 -18.25 6.08
CA ASN A 48 9.22 -18.44 4.94
C ASN A 48 7.86 -19.02 5.34
N ASN A 49 7.85 -20.03 6.20
CA ASN A 49 6.61 -20.71 6.60
C ASN A 49 5.64 -19.76 7.30
N GLU A 50 6.16 -18.93 8.21
CA GLU A 50 5.33 -17.94 8.89
C GLU A 50 4.83 -16.84 7.95
N VAL A 51 5.66 -16.42 7.00
CA VAL A 51 5.24 -15.45 5.96
C VAL A 51 4.12 -16.05 5.11
N GLU A 52 4.27 -17.28 4.64
CA GLU A 52 3.26 -17.98 3.84
C GLU A 52 1.96 -18.20 4.63
N ALA A 53 2.04 -18.59 5.90
CA ALA A 53 0.89 -18.75 6.76
C ALA A 53 0.12 -17.43 6.93
N PHE A 54 0.83 -16.33 7.16
CA PHE A 54 0.19 -15.01 7.27
C PHE A 54 -0.46 -14.54 5.95
N LEU A 55 0.21 -14.73 4.82
CA LEU A 55 -0.35 -14.35 3.51
C LEU A 55 -1.56 -15.22 3.13
N THR A 56 -1.55 -16.51 3.49
CA THR A 56 -2.69 -17.41 3.32
C THR A 56 -3.86 -16.99 4.19
N HIS A 57 -3.63 -16.65 5.46
CA HIS A 57 -4.66 -16.07 6.34
C HIS A 57 -5.27 -14.81 5.74
N LEU A 58 -4.47 -13.90 5.20
CA LEU A 58 -4.98 -12.69 4.54
C LEU A 58 -5.87 -13.01 3.33
N ALA A 59 -5.50 -14.01 2.53
CA ALA A 59 -6.26 -14.40 1.34
C ALA A 59 -7.56 -15.14 1.70
N VAL A 60 -7.49 -16.14 2.55
CA VAL A 60 -8.60 -17.08 2.82
C VAL A 60 -9.56 -16.53 3.88
N GLU A 61 -9.02 -16.13 5.03
CA GLU A 61 -9.85 -15.71 6.16
C GLU A 61 -10.25 -14.23 6.06
N ARG A 62 -9.30 -13.36 5.70
CA ARG A 62 -9.55 -11.92 5.59
C ARG A 62 -10.06 -11.50 4.22
N LYS A 63 -10.03 -12.39 3.23
CA LYS A 63 -10.51 -12.17 1.84
C LYS A 63 -10.02 -10.85 1.23
N VAL A 64 -8.77 -10.48 1.53
CA VAL A 64 -8.19 -9.24 0.99
C VAL A 64 -7.93 -9.38 -0.51
N SER A 65 -7.92 -8.23 -1.23
CA SER A 65 -7.59 -8.23 -2.65
C SER A 65 -6.15 -8.68 -2.90
N ALA A 66 -5.88 -9.21 -4.10
CA ALA A 66 -4.54 -9.58 -4.53
C ALA A 66 -3.54 -8.42 -4.42
N SER A 67 -3.96 -7.20 -4.71
CA SER A 67 -3.14 -6.00 -4.55
C SER A 67 -2.75 -5.75 -3.09
N THR A 68 -3.70 -5.92 -2.16
CA THR A 68 -3.47 -5.78 -0.72
C THR A 68 -2.52 -6.86 -0.21
N GLN A 69 -2.68 -8.10 -0.68
CA GLN A 69 -1.80 -9.22 -0.33
C GLN A 69 -0.36 -8.98 -0.83
N ASN A 70 -0.21 -8.51 -2.07
CA ASN A 70 1.09 -8.14 -2.62
C ASN A 70 1.75 -6.99 -1.84
N GLN A 71 0.97 -6.04 -1.35
CA GLN A 71 1.48 -4.96 -0.50
C GLN A 71 2.01 -5.51 0.84
N ALA A 72 1.31 -6.46 1.46
CA ALA A 72 1.79 -7.13 2.66
C ALA A 72 3.07 -7.92 2.40
N LEU A 73 3.12 -8.70 1.30
CA LEU A 73 4.31 -9.44 0.89
C LEU A 73 5.52 -8.51 0.70
N ASN A 74 5.35 -7.40 -0.02
CA ASN A 74 6.44 -6.44 -0.25
C ASN A 74 6.97 -5.85 1.07
N ALA A 75 6.09 -5.56 2.03
CA ALA A 75 6.50 -5.08 3.34
C ALA A 75 7.32 -6.13 4.12
N LEU A 76 6.95 -7.42 4.04
CA LEU A 76 7.68 -8.51 4.69
C LEU A 76 9.00 -8.81 3.98
N VAL A 77 9.03 -8.81 2.65
CA VAL A 77 10.29 -8.95 1.88
C VAL A 77 11.25 -7.82 2.24
N PHE A 78 10.77 -6.58 2.33
CA PHE A 78 11.58 -5.45 2.79
C PHE A 78 12.12 -5.68 4.21
N LEU A 79 11.29 -6.12 5.14
CA LEU A 79 11.67 -6.42 6.51
C LEU A 79 12.84 -7.42 6.54
N TYR A 80 12.68 -8.57 5.91
CA TYR A 80 13.68 -9.64 5.94
C TYR A 80 14.95 -9.25 5.17
N LYS A 81 14.82 -8.65 4.00
CA LYS A 81 15.96 -8.31 3.14
C LYS A 81 16.75 -7.10 3.65
N LYS A 82 16.07 -6.03 4.07
CA LYS A 82 16.72 -4.74 4.36
C LYS A 82 16.97 -4.52 5.86
N VAL A 83 16.04 -4.96 6.73
CA VAL A 83 16.13 -4.70 8.17
C VAL A 83 16.85 -5.82 8.88
N LEU A 84 16.43 -7.08 8.65
CA LEU A 84 16.97 -8.26 9.32
C LEU A 84 18.21 -8.82 8.62
N LYS A 85 18.41 -8.49 7.33
CA LYS A 85 19.49 -9.00 6.48
C LYS A 85 19.51 -10.53 6.36
N THR A 86 18.36 -11.16 6.57
CA THR A 86 18.11 -12.60 6.39
C THR A 86 17.08 -12.78 5.28
N PRO A 87 17.50 -12.70 4.00
CA PRO A 87 16.54 -12.74 2.90
C PRO A 87 15.75 -14.06 2.94
N LEU A 88 14.45 -13.94 2.70
CA LEU A 88 13.56 -15.08 2.51
C LEU A 88 14.06 -15.86 1.29
N GLY A 89 14.14 -17.18 1.40
CA GLY A 89 14.48 -18.07 0.27
C GLY A 89 13.41 -18.04 -0.82
N ASP A 90 13.53 -18.93 -1.81
CA ASP A 90 12.51 -19.09 -2.85
C ASP A 90 11.17 -19.45 -2.19
N MET A 91 10.29 -18.46 -2.09
CA MET A 91 8.94 -18.68 -1.62
C MET A 91 8.07 -19.21 -2.75
N ALA A 92 7.32 -20.28 -2.49
CA ALA A 92 6.27 -20.76 -3.39
C ALA A 92 5.16 -19.73 -3.62
N PHE A 93 5.14 -18.69 -2.77
CA PHE A 93 4.15 -17.63 -2.83
C PHE A 93 4.45 -16.68 -4.02
N LYS A 94 3.92 -17.01 -5.18
CA LYS A 94 3.94 -16.12 -6.35
C LYS A 94 2.98 -14.96 -6.09
N ASN A 95 3.39 -13.75 -6.50
CA ASN A 95 2.51 -12.58 -6.49
C ASN A 95 1.12 -12.97 -7.00
N SER A 96 0.12 -12.69 -6.17
CA SER A 96 -1.28 -12.96 -6.52
C SER A 96 -1.65 -12.19 -7.77
N ARG A 97 -2.04 -12.89 -8.84
CA ARG A 97 -2.46 -12.23 -10.09
C ARG A 97 -3.88 -11.72 -9.91
N ALA A 98 -4.03 -10.42 -9.71
CA ALA A 98 -5.32 -9.78 -9.90
C ALA A 98 -5.68 -9.80 -11.38
N GLY A 99 -6.87 -10.31 -11.73
CA GLY A 99 -7.40 -10.11 -13.08
C GLY A 99 -7.39 -8.61 -13.40
N LYS A 100 -6.86 -8.23 -14.57
CA LYS A 100 -6.91 -6.84 -15.04
C LYS A 100 -8.37 -6.44 -15.21
N ARG A 101 -8.91 -5.70 -14.24
CA ARG A 101 -10.22 -5.07 -14.40
C ARG A 101 -10.00 -3.80 -15.21
N ILE A 102 -10.55 -3.76 -16.42
CA ILE A 102 -10.52 -2.57 -17.26
C ILE A 102 -11.39 -1.52 -16.57
N PRO A 103 -10.87 -0.32 -16.26
CA PRO A 103 -11.67 0.76 -15.68
C PRO A 103 -12.78 1.17 -16.65
N VAL A 104 -13.98 1.43 -16.13
CA VAL A 104 -15.04 2.07 -16.88
C VAL A 104 -14.65 3.54 -17.08
N VAL A 105 -14.64 3.98 -18.33
CA VAL A 105 -14.30 5.36 -18.71
C VAL A 105 -15.57 6.07 -19.13
N PHE A 106 -15.80 7.27 -18.60
CA PHE A 106 -16.90 8.11 -19.00
C PHE A 106 -16.73 8.60 -20.46
N SER A 107 -17.83 8.60 -21.21
CA SER A 107 -17.90 9.29 -22.50
C SER A 107 -17.84 10.81 -22.32
N ARG A 108 -17.48 11.54 -23.38
CA ARG A 108 -17.46 13.01 -23.32
C ARG A 108 -18.82 13.62 -22.94
N ARG A 109 -19.92 12.99 -23.35
CA ARG A 109 -21.28 13.43 -23.01
C ARG A 109 -21.54 13.29 -21.50
N GLU A 110 -21.18 12.17 -20.92
CA GLU A 110 -21.31 11.94 -19.47
C GLU A 110 -20.44 12.90 -18.65
N VAL A 111 -19.20 13.14 -19.09
CA VAL A 111 -18.32 14.12 -18.42
C VAL A 111 -18.95 15.51 -18.47
N ASN A 112 -19.44 15.96 -19.63
CA ASN A 112 -20.09 17.25 -19.74
C ASN A 112 -21.33 17.36 -18.86
N GLN A 113 -22.13 16.30 -18.75
CA GLN A 113 -23.28 16.27 -17.83
C GLN A 113 -22.84 16.37 -16.37
N VAL A 114 -21.74 15.72 -15.97
CA VAL A 114 -21.20 15.85 -14.61
C VAL A 114 -20.73 17.27 -14.37
N LEU A 115 -19.92 17.83 -15.28
CA LEU A 115 -19.38 19.19 -15.15
C LEU A 115 -20.48 20.26 -15.07
N SER A 116 -21.53 20.13 -15.87
CA SER A 116 -22.65 21.11 -15.87
C SER A 116 -23.47 21.12 -14.57
N ASN A 117 -23.40 20.05 -13.78
CA ASN A 117 -24.06 19.97 -12.47
C ASN A 117 -23.14 20.41 -11.30
N LEU A 118 -21.88 20.75 -11.57
CA LEU A 118 -20.94 21.24 -10.57
C LEU A 118 -20.85 22.77 -10.65
N HIS A 119 -20.64 23.41 -9.48
CA HIS A 119 -20.51 24.87 -9.39
C HIS A 119 -19.27 25.26 -8.57
N GLY A 120 -18.81 26.51 -8.77
CA GLY A 120 -17.71 27.10 -8.00
C GLY A 120 -16.41 26.29 -8.09
N GLU A 121 -15.76 26.12 -6.95
CA GLU A 121 -14.46 25.40 -6.85
C GLU A 121 -14.53 23.96 -7.31
N TYR A 122 -15.63 23.26 -7.07
CA TYR A 122 -15.77 21.85 -7.50
C TYR A 122 -15.81 21.73 -9.03
N HIS A 123 -16.46 22.66 -9.73
CA HIS A 123 -16.44 22.71 -11.19
C HIS A 123 -15.02 22.95 -11.70
N LEU A 124 -14.28 23.91 -11.11
CA LEU A 124 -12.90 24.20 -11.48
C LEU A 124 -11.99 22.98 -11.27
N MET A 125 -12.07 22.35 -10.10
CA MET A 125 -11.27 21.17 -9.76
C MET A 125 -11.56 19.99 -10.71
N ALA A 126 -12.83 19.70 -10.97
CA ALA A 126 -13.24 18.62 -11.88
C ALA A 126 -12.77 18.91 -13.32
N SER A 127 -12.86 20.16 -13.77
CA SER A 127 -12.37 20.59 -15.09
C SER A 127 -10.85 20.44 -15.23
N LEU A 128 -10.09 20.76 -14.17
CA LEU A 128 -8.63 20.57 -14.14
C LEU A 128 -8.26 19.08 -14.14
N LEU A 129 -8.96 18.26 -13.34
CA LEU A 129 -8.75 16.81 -13.31
C LEU A 129 -8.99 16.18 -14.68
N TYR A 130 -10.08 16.54 -15.35
CA TYR A 130 -10.42 16.00 -16.65
C TYR A 130 -9.55 16.57 -17.78
N GLY A 131 -9.37 17.90 -17.83
CA GLY A 131 -8.66 18.55 -18.93
C GLY A 131 -7.15 18.38 -18.90
N ALA A 132 -6.54 18.44 -17.71
CA ALA A 132 -5.09 18.31 -17.53
C ALA A 132 -4.65 16.91 -17.09
N GLY A 133 -5.56 16.01 -16.72
CA GLY A 133 -5.23 14.66 -16.27
C GLY A 133 -4.42 14.59 -14.99
N ILE A 134 -4.44 15.65 -14.18
CA ILE A 134 -3.72 15.70 -12.90
C ILE A 134 -4.40 14.82 -11.85
N ARG A 135 -3.61 14.33 -10.87
CA ARG A 135 -4.17 13.54 -9.78
C ARG A 135 -4.93 14.44 -8.79
N LEU A 136 -5.92 13.88 -8.08
CA LEU A 136 -6.67 14.63 -7.06
C LEU A 136 -5.76 15.29 -6.03
N SER A 137 -4.74 14.59 -5.55
CA SER A 137 -3.76 15.13 -4.59
C SER A 137 -2.94 16.29 -5.17
N GLU A 138 -2.66 16.28 -6.47
CA GLU A 138 -1.96 17.37 -7.17
C GLU A 138 -2.89 18.58 -7.30
N CYS A 139 -4.15 18.34 -7.67
CA CYS A 139 -5.17 19.39 -7.76
C CYS A 139 -5.38 20.09 -6.41
N LEU A 140 -5.49 19.32 -5.30
CA LEU A 140 -5.67 19.87 -3.95
C LEU A 140 -4.47 20.66 -3.43
N ASN A 141 -3.27 20.42 -3.96
CA ASN A 141 -2.05 21.12 -3.59
C ASN A 141 -1.64 22.19 -4.62
N PHE A 142 -2.49 22.48 -5.58
CA PHE A 142 -2.24 23.51 -6.59
C PHE A 142 -2.11 24.88 -5.91
N ARG A 143 -1.02 25.58 -6.17
CA ARG A 143 -0.80 26.96 -5.69
C ARG A 143 -0.58 27.87 -6.89
N ILE A 144 -1.35 28.93 -6.93
CA ILE A 144 -1.09 30.05 -7.85
C ILE A 144 -0.01 30.89 -7.20
N LYS A 145 1.10 31.11 -7.88
CA LYS A 145 2.15 32.04 -7.47
C LYS A 145 1.88 33.42 -8.03
#